data_7f0a0c034bf968ccca13f333ddcec1c1
#
_entry.id   7f0a0c034bf968ccca13f333ddcec1c1
#
_cell.length_a   1.000
_cell.length_b   1.000
_cell.length_c   1.000
_cell.angle_alpha   90.00
_cell.angle_beta   90.00
_cell.angle_gamma   90.00
#
_symmetry.space_group_name_H-M   'P 1'
#
loop_
_entity.id
_entity.type
_entity.pdbx_description
1 polymer ?
#
loop_
_entity_poly.entity_id
_entity_poly.type
_entity_poly.pdbx_seq_one_letter_code
_entity_poly.pdbx_strand_id
1 'polypeptide(L)'
;AFAYYITGHHEYLDIFIRVTKYFMEHLPKDLVPYWDFDFDTGSDEPRDSSAGVIAVCGMLEMAKYLDKDEAEYYTQTAKRLLKAIIDNCAVKDSKESNGLLLHGTYAKKTPYNTCHNGGVDECNTWGDYFYMEALTRLTRDWDPYWF
;
A
#
# COMPACT_ATOMS: atom_id res chain seq x y z
N ALA A 1 -11.76 -2.49 4.84
CA ALA A 1 -11.70 -2.14 6.27
C ALA A 1 -12.84 -1.19 6.65
N PHE A 2 -12.87 0.01 6.09
CA PHE A 2 -13.88 1.02 6.46
C PHE A 2 -15.33 0.62 6.20
N ALA A 3 -15.61 -0.15 5.16
CA ALA A 3 -16.96 -0.67 4.93
C ALA A 3 -17.46 -1.50 6.13
N TYR A 4 -16.59 -2.33 6.71
CA TYR A 4 -16.93 -3.04 7.95
C TYR A 4 -17.10 -2.10 9.14
N TYR A 5 -16.19 -1.15 9.32
CA TYR A 5 -16.28 -0.15 10.39
C TYR A 5 -17.62 0.61 10.40
N ILE A 6 -18.10 1.01 9.21
CA ILE A 6 -19.34 1.79 9.06
C ILE A 6 -20.58 0.91 9.21
N THR A 7 -20.57 -0.31 8.65
CA THR A 7 -21.78 -1.11 8.48
C THR A 7 -21.92 -2.26 9.47
N GLY A 8 -20.81 -2.75 10.04
CA GLY A 8 -20.76 -3.96 10.87
C GLY A 8 -21.02 -5.27 10.11
N HIS A 9 -21.11 -5.25 8.77
CA HIS A 9 -21.40 -6.42 7.99
C HIS A 9 -20.19 -7.33 7.83
N HIS A 10 -20.26 -8.55 8.37
CA HIS A 10 -19.14 -9.52 8.38
C HIS A 10 -18.62 -9.90 6.99
N GLU A 11 -19.44 -9.82 5.97
CA GLU A 11 -19.03 -10.08 4.58
C GLU A 11 -17.84 -9.20 4.13
N TYR A 12 -17.69 -7.99 4.71
CA TYR A 12 -16.54 -7.13 4.42
C TYR A 12 -15.24 -7.64 5.05
N LEU A 13 -15.30 -8.41 6.14
CA LEU A 13 -14.13 -9.12 6.67
C LEU A 13 -13.69 -10.24 5.72
N ASP A 14 -14.64 -11.04 5.23
CA ASP A 14 -14.34 -12.11 4.29
C ASP A 14 -13.75 -11.58 2.98
N ILE A 15 -14.29 -10.47 2.47
CA ILE A 15 -13.75 -9.78 1.28
C ILE A 15 -12.34 -9.29 1.56
N PHE A 16 -12.10 -8.64 2.70
CA PHE A 16 -10.78 -8.16 3.09
C PHE A 16 -9.76 -9.31 3.11
N ILE A 17 -10.06 -10.41 3.79
CA ILE A 17 -9.17 -11.57 3.91
C ILE A 17 -8.80 -12.10 2.52
N ARG A 18 -9.78 -12.29 1.63
CA ARG A 18 -9.55 -12.79 0.27
C ARG A 18 -8.72 -11.84 -0.58
N VAL A 19 -9.03 -10.54 -0.54
CA VAL A 19 -8.30 -9.53 -1.33
C VAL A 19 -6.88 -9.37 -0.83
N THR A 20 -6.68 -9.35 0.50
CA THR A 20 -5.34 -9.24 1.07
C THR A 20 -4.50 -10.48 0.78
N LYS A 21 -5.10 -11.67 0.86
CA LYS A 21 -4.42 -12.92 0.49
C LYS A 21 -3.97 -12.88 -0.97
N TYR A 22 -4.87 -12.52 -1.88
CA TYR A 22 -4.55 -12.37 -3.31
C TYR A 22 -3.41 -11.38 -3.52
N PHE A 23 -3.49 -10.20 -2.91
CA PHE A 23 -2.44 -9.18 -2.96
C PHE A 23 -1.09 -9.74 -2.52
N MET A 24 -1.04 -10.40 -1.36
CA MET A 24 0.21 -10.93 -0.80
C MET A 24 0.81 -12.07 -1.64
N GLU A 25 -0.04 -12.91 -2.25
CA GLU A 25 0.38 -14.02 -3.13
C GLU A 25 0.97 -13.53 -4.46
N HIS A 26 0.63 -12.31 -4.89
CA HIS A 26 1.12 -11.71 -6.14
C HIS A 26 2.25 -10.68 -5.92
N LEU A 27 2.73 -10.54 -4.68
CA LEU A 27 3.90 -9.70 -4.44
C LEU A 27 5.18 -10.39 -4.92
N PRO A 28 6.09 -9.64 -5.55
CA PRO A 28 7.42 -10.13 -5.87
C PRO A 28 8.24 -10.37 -4.59
N LYS A 29 9.40 -11.00 -4.72
CA LYS A 29 10.26 -11.39 -3.58
C LYS A 29 10.69 -10.22 -2.69
N ASP A 30 10.83 -9.03 -3.27
CA ASP A 30 11.21 -7.80 -2.55
C ASP A 30 10.01 -7.08 -1.90
N LEU A 31 8.80 -7.61 -2.06
CA LEU A 31 7.54 -7.09 -1.53
C LEU A 31 7.13 -5.71 -2.05
N VAL A 32 7.79 -5.16 -3.07
CA VAL A 32 7.34 -3.92 -3.72
C VAL A 32 6.42 -4.28 -4.88
N PRO A 33 5.13 -3.94 -4.85
CA PRO A 33 4.19 -4.34 -5.89
C PRO A 33 4.61 -3.85 -7.28
N TYR A 34 4.30 -4.62 -8.31
CA TYR A 34 4.22 -4.09 -9.67
C TYR A 34 2.91 -3.32 -9.85
N TRP A 35 2.85 -2.50 -10.88
CA TRP A 35 1.65 -1.73 -11.21
C TRP A 35 0.45 -2.59 -11.64
N ASP A 36 0.71 -3.83 -12.02
CA ASP A 36 -0.29 -4.85 -12.33
C ASP A 36 0.17 -6.21 -11.80
N PHE A 37 -0.76 -7.03 -11.32
CA PHE A 37 -0.50 -8.35 -10.76
C PHE A 37 -0.20 -9.45 -11.81
N ASP A 38 -0.28 -9.13 -13.09
CA ASP A 38 0.19 -10.01 -14.16
C ASP A 38 1.72 -10.10 -14.22
N PHE A 39 2.43 -9.23 -13.48
CA PHE A 39 3.90 -9.17 -13.47
C PHE A 39 4.47 -9.71 -12.15
N ASP A 40 5.61 -10.39 -12.26
CA ASP A 40 6.28 -11.06 -11.14
C ASP A 40 7.79 -10.77 -11.15
N THR A 41 8.47 -11.32 -10.17
CA THR A 41 9.92 -11.19 -9.92
C THR A 41 10.74 -11.37 -11.20
N GLY A 42 11.50 -10.35 -11.54
CA GLY A 42 12.34 -10.32 -12.75
C GLY A 42 11.71 -9.60 -13.94
N SER A 43 10.49 -9.09 -13.81
CA SER A 43 9.89 -8.22 -14.82
C SER A 43 10.56 -6.83 -14.84
N ASP A 44 10.67 -6.23 -16.02
CA ASP A 44 11.13 -4.84 -16.21
C ASP A 44 9.96 -3.83 -16.11
N GLU A 45 8.77 -4.30 -15.76
CA GLU A 45 7.59 -3.43 -15.60
C GLU A 45 7.70 -2.53 -14.37
N PRO A 46 7.08 -1.32 -14.40
CA PRO A 46 7.19 -0.38 -13.30
C PRO A 46 6.55 -0.89 -12.02
N ARG A 47 7.06 -0.41 -10.90
CA ARG A 47 6.52 -0.69 -9.57
C ARG A 47 5.42 0.29 -9.20
N ASP A 48 4.59 -0.10 -8.24
CA ASP A 48 3.64 0.81 -7.60
C ASP A 48 3.75 0.74 -6.07
N SER A 49 4.65 1.53 -5.53
CA SER A 49 4.85 1.66 -4.09
C SER A 49 3.60 2.14 -3.36
N SER A 50 2.75 2.93 -4.04
CA SER A 50 1.52 3.46 -3.44
C SER A 50 0.51 2.36 -3.11
N ALA A 51 0.38 1.33 -3.96
CA ALA A 51 -0.45 0.15 -3.67
C ALA A 51 0.01 -0.56 -2.39
N GLY A 52 1.34 -0.65 -2.18
CA GLY A 52 1.92 -1.25 -0.99
C GLY A 52 1.54 -0.53 0.30
N VAL A 53 1.68 0.79 0.36
CA VAL A 53 1.35 1.56 1.57
C VAL A 53 -0.16 1.63 1.83
N ILE A 54 -0.99 1.64 0.78
CA ILE A 54 -2.45 1.52 0.90
C ILE A 54 -2.83 0.17 1.53
N ALA A 55 -2.22 -0.92 1.07
CA ALA A 55 -2.44 -2.24 1.64
C ALA A 55 -2.01 -2.32 3.11
N VAL A 56 -0.88 -1.69 3.48
CA VAL A 56 -0.44 -1.56 4.88
C VAL A 56 -1.51 -0.89 5.74
N CYS A 57 -2.03 0.27 5.32
CA CYS A 57 -3.09 0.98 6.05
C CYS A 57 -4.35 0.12 6.20
N GLY A 58 -4.74 -0.60 5.14
CA GLY A 58 -5.87 -1.52 5.17
C GLY A 58 -5.70 -2.67 6.16
N MET A 59 -4.51 -3.30 6.21
CA MET A 59 -4.20 -4.38 7.16
C MET A 59 -4.20 -3.87 8.61
N LEU A 60 -3.60 -2.71 8.87
CA LEU A 60 -3.56 -2.11 10.22
C LEU A 60 -4.96 -1.70 10.69
N GLU A 61 -5.83 -1.22 9.79
CA GLU A 61 -7.20 -0.93 10.15
C GLU A 61 -7.99 -2.20 10.46
N MET A 62 -7.89 -3.21 9.61
CA MET A 62 -8.65 -4.45 9.78
C MET A 62 -8.21 -5.23 11.01
N ALA A 63 -6.94 -5.19 11.39
CA ALA A 63 -6.43 -5.83 12.60
C ALA A 63 -7.19 -5.42 13.88
N LYS A 64 -7.82 -4.26 13.90
CA LYS A 64 -8.64 -3.80 15.04
C LYS A 64 -9.93 -4.62 15.26
N TYR A 65 -10.37 -5.36 14.24
CA TYR A 65 -11.67 -6.05 14.22
C TYR A 65 -11.56 -7.57 14.13
N LEU A 66 -10.34 -8.09 14.04
CA LEU A 66 -10.04 -9.52 13.97
C LEU A 66 -9.72 -10.09 15.35
N ASP A 67 -9.72 -11.41 15.48
CA ASP A 67 -9.22 -12.04 16.70
C ASP A 67 -7.73 -11.77 16.91
N LYS A 68 -7.22 -12.09 18.10
CA LYS A 68 -5.85 -11.73 18.49
C LYS A 68 -4.79 -12.31 17.58
N ASP A 69 -4.95 -13.53 17.13
CA ASP A 69 -3.93 -14.22 16.33
C ASP A 69 -3.93 -13.71 14.89
N GLU A 70 -5.11 -13.49 14.33
CA GLU A 70 -5.28 -12.86 13.01
C GLU A 70 -4.81 -11.40 13.02
N ALA A 71 -5.17 -10.63 14.05
CA ALA A 71 -4.73 -9.24 14.23
C ALA A 71 -3.21 -9.14 14.27
N GLU A 72 -2.54 -10.01 15.02
CA GLU A 72 -1.07 -10.05 15.09
C GLU A 72 -0.47 -10.44 13.71
N TYR A 73 -1.02 -11.45 13.04
CA TYR A 73 -0.57 -11.86 11.71
C TYR A 73 -0.61 -10.69 10.70
N TYR A 74 -1.75 -9.98 10.60
CA TYR A 74 -1.88 -8.85 9.67
C TYR A 74 -1.03 -7.65 10.08
N THR A 75 -0.88 -7.40 11.38
CA THR A 75 0.01 -6.34 11.89
C THR A 75 1.47 -6.61 11.52
N GLN A 76 1.96 -7.84 11.72
CA GLN A 76 3.34 -8.20 11.35
C GLN A 76 3.54 -8.21 9.83
N THR A 77 2.54 -8.64 9.08
CA THR A 77 2.57 -8.60 7.62
C THR A 77 2.65 -7.16 7.11
N ALA A 78 1.83 -6.26 7.66
CA ALA A 78 1.88 -4.83 7.35
C ALA A 78 3.24 -4.21 7.66
N LYS A 79 3.84 -4.52 8.81
CA LYS A 79 5.18 -4.05 9.18
C LYS A 79 6.26 -4.53 8.21
N ARG A 80 6.22 -5.80 7.79
CA ARG A 80 7.18 -6.33 6.80
C ARG A 80 7.04 -5.64 5.45
N LEU A 81 5.81 -5.46 4.98
CA LEU A 81 5.53 -4.78 3.72
C LEU A 81 5.99 -3.32 3.78
N LEU A 82 5.63 -2.59 4.84
CA LEU A 82 6.07 -1.21 5.01
C LEU A 82 7.59 -1.08 5.07
N LYS A 83 8.26 -2.00 5.79
CA LYS A 83 9.74 -2.00 5.82
C LYS A 83 10.34 -2.17 4.43
N ALA A 84 9.82 -3.10 3.62
CA ALA A 84 10.28 -3.29 2.25
C ALA A 84 10.08 -2.04 1.39
N ILE A 85 8.93 -1.37 1.51
CA ILE A 85 8.65 -0.11 0.83
C ILE A 85 9.63 0.99 1.29
N ILE A 86 9.89 1.13 2.58
CA ILE A 86 10.86 2.10 3.11
C ILE A 86 12.26 1.85 2.55
N ASP A 87 12.70 0.61 2.60
CA ASP A 87 14.06 0.26 2.18
C ASP A 87 14.30 0.52 0.69
N ASN A 88 13.28 0.33 -0.16
CA ASN A 88 13.39 0.38 -1.61
C ASN A 88 12.84 1.66 -2.25
N CYS A 89 11.88 2.33 -1.62
CA CYS A 89 11.10 3.39 -2.27
C CYS A 89 11.10 4.73 -1.52
N ALA A 90 11.45 4.77 -0.22
CA ALA A 90 11.44 6.04 0.51
C ALA A 90 12.57 6.96 0.04
N VAL A 91 12.25 8.24 -0.17
CA VAL A 91 13.22 9.29 -0.50
C VAL A 91 14.20 9.43 0.66
N LYS A 92 15.50 9.30 0.37
CA LYS A 92 16.58 9.35 1.37
C LYS A 92 17.34 10.68 1.36
N ASP A 93 17.29 11.40 0.25
CA ASP A 93 17.91 12.72 0.11
C ASP A 93 16.90 13.68 -0.54
N SER A 94 16.70 14.85 0.04
CA SER A 94 15.83 15.91 -0.50
C SER A 94 16.22 16.41 -1.89
N LYS A 95 17.42 16.08 -2.36
CA LYS A 95 17.85 16.34 -3.74
C LYS A 95 17.29 15.34 -4.74
N GLU A 96 16.86 14.17 -4.29
CA GLU A 96 16.30 13.11 -5.11
C GLU A 96 14.87 13.44 -5.54
N SER A 97 14.07 13.90 -4.59
CA SER A 97 12.67 14.28 -4.82
C SER A 97 12.18 15.24 -3.73
N ASN A 98 11.14 16.01 -4.03
CA ASN A 98 10.36 16.77 -3.04
C ASN A 98 9.16 15.97 -2.49
N GLY A 99 8.88 14.77 -3.00
CA GLY A 99 7.95 13.80 -2.42
C GLY A 99 8.62 12.94 -1.36
N LEU A 100 7.86 12.03 -0.76
CA LEU A 100 8.33 11.13 0.29
C LEU A 100 8.56 9.70 -0.22
N LEU A 101 7.79 9.28 -1.22
CA LEU A 101 7.77 7.91 -1.72
C LEU A 101 7.95 7.90 -3.25
N LEU A 102 9.00 7.21 -3.70
CA LEU A 102 9.32 7.01 -5.13
C LEU A 102 8.58 5.79 -5.68
N HIS A 103 8.67 5.60 -6.99
CA HIS A 103 8.21 4.41 -7.70
C HIS A 103 6.71 4.15 -7.59
N GLY A 104 5.90 5.20 -7.61
CA GLY A 104 4.45 5.10 -7.77
C GLY A 104 4.07 5.05 -9.24
N THR A 105 3.10 4.21 -9.59
CA THR A 105 2.55 4.11 -10.95
C THR A 105 1.04 4.07 -10.89
N TYR A 106 0.38 5.08 -11.48
CA TYR A 106 -1.08 5.13 -11.51
C TYR A 106 -1.67 4.88 -12.90
N ALA A 107 -0.88 5.01 -13.94
CA ALA A 107 -1.30 4.67 -15.29
C ALA A 107 -0.09 4.39 -16.20
N LYS A 108 -0.15 3.28 -16.91
CA LYS A 108 0.76 3.00 -18.01
C LYS A 108 -0.07 2.85 -19.30
N LYS A 109 0.35 3.46 -20.40
CA LYS A 109 -0.33 3.37 -21.69
C LYS A 109 -1.78 3.92 -21.72
N THR A 110 -1.96 5.18 -21.42
CA THR A 110 -3.22 5.86 -21.69
C THR A 110 -3.00 7.00 -22.67
N PRO A 111 -3.83 7.16 -23.72
CA PRO A 111 -3.73 8.28 -24.64
C PRO A 111 -4.07 9.63 -24.00
N TYR A 112 -4.64 9.62 -22.81
CA TYR A 112 -5.04 10.80 -22.06
C TYR A 112 -4.08 11.18 -20.93
N ASN A 113 -3.03 10.38 -20.73
CA ASN A 113 -2.06 10.64 -19.70
C ASN A 113 -1.11 11.77 -20.13
N THR A 114 -1.20 12.89 -19.42
CA THR A 114 -0.38 14.09 -19.66
C THR A 114 0.75 14.23 -18.64
N CYS A 115 0.93 13.26 -17.74
CA CYS A 115 1.98 13.30 -16.74
C CYS A 115 3.36 13.07 -17.34
N HIS A 116 4.37 13.63 -16.70
CA HIS A 116 5.75 13.30 -16.99
C HIS A 116 5.95 11.77 -16.81
N ASN A 117 6.75 11.15 -17.65
CA ASN A 117 6.95 9.69 -17.68
C ASN A 117 5.66 8.85 -17.92
N GLY A 118 4.57 9.49 -18.34
CA GLY A 118 3.34 8.79 -18.66
C GLY A 118 2.60 8.21 -17.45
N GLY A 119 2.87 8.69 -16.22
CA GLY A 119 2.23 8.22 -14.98
C GLY A 119 2.89 7.00 -14.35
N VAL A 120 4.13 6.72 -14.73
CA VAL A 120 4.94 5.62 -14.19
C VAL A 120 6.17 6.17 -13.48
N ASP A 121 6.61 5.45 -12.45
CA ASP A 121 7.84 5.76 -11.70
C ASP A 121 7.87 7.19 -11.14
N GLU A 122 6.78 7.61 -10.51
CA GLU A 122 6.59 8.97 -10.00
C GLU A 122 6.39 8.98 -8.48
N CYS A 123 6.62 10.15 -7.86
CA CYS A 123 6.01 10.47 -6.57
C CYS A 123 4.57 10.92 -6.81
N ASN A 124 3.63 10.37 -6.07
CA ASN A 124 2.24 10.78 -6.17
C ASN A 124 1.67 11.12 -4.79
N THR A 125 0.72 12.05 -4.76
CA THR A 125 0.17 12.59 -3.52
C THR A 125 -0.48 11.54 -2.63
N TRP A 126 -1.15 10.54 -3.19
CA TRP A 126 -1.76 9.46 -2.40
C TRP A 126 -0.72 8.48 -1.87
N GLY A 127 0.38 8.23 -2.60
CA GLY A 127 1.52 7.45 -2.10
C GLY A 127 2.12 8.09 -0.86
N ASP A 128 2.43 9.39 -0.93
CA ASP A 128 2.94 10.17 0.19
C ASP A 128 1.95 10.21 1.37
N TYR A 129 0.66 10.43 1.08
CA TYR A 129 -0.38 10.46 2.10
C TYR A 129 -0.47 9.11 2.85
N PHE A 130 -0.64 8.00 2.15
CA PHE A 130 -0.77 6.69 2.78
C PHE A 130 0.53 6.20 3.41
N TYR A 131 1.69 6.63 2.92
CA TYR A 131 2.96 6.38 3.58
C TYR A 131 3.01 7.06 4.95
N MET A 132 2.65 8.34 5.04
CA MET A 132 2.55 9.06 6.31
C MET A 132 1.47 8.48 7.23
N GLU A 133 0.33 8.08 6.69
CA GLU A 133 -0.72 7.40 7.45
C GLU A 133 -0.22 6.08 8.04
N ALA A 134 0.45 5.23 7.26
CA ALA A 134 1.00 3.96 7.71
C ALA A 134 1.98 4.14 8.89
N LEU A 135 2.90 5.12 8.78
CA LEU A 135 3.82 5.46 9.85
C LEU A 135 3.09 5.99 11.11
N THR A 136 2.06 6.81 10.90
CA THR A 136 1.25 7.36 12.00
C THR A 136 0.51 6.26 12.75
N ARG A 137 -0.13 5.33 12.03
CA ARG A 137 -0.85 4.18 12.61
C ARG A 137 0.03 3.26 13.46
N LEU A 138 1.33 3.19 13.17
CA LEU A 138 2.29 2.38 13.94
C LEU A 138 2.88 3.10 15.13
N THR A 139 2.77 4.43 15.21
CA THR A 139 3.44 5.25 16.24
C THR A 139 2.47 5.87 17.24
N ARG A 140 1.19 5.94 16.91
CA ARG A 140 0.14 6.50 17.77
C ARG A 140 -1.24 5.99 17.36
N ASP A 141 -2.25 6.23 18.19
CA ASP A 141 -3.64 5.97 17.88
C ASP A 141 -4.05 6.76 16.62
N TRP A 142 -4.81 6.10 15.76
CA TRP A 142 -5.29 6.65 14.50
C TRP A 142 -6.81 6.59 14.43
N ASP A 143 -7.43 7.75 14.22
CA ASP A 143 -8.84 7.88 13.90
C ASP A 143 -9.00 8.46 12.48
N PRO A 144 -9.90 7.93 11.64
CA PRO A 144 -10.13 8.45 10.31
C PRO A 144 -10.75 9.85 10.38
N TYR A 145 -10.31 10.77 9.49
CA TYR A 145 -10.77 12.16 9.50
C TYR A 145 -12.05 12.39 8.68
N TRP A 146 -12.40 11.44 7.84
CA TRP A 146 -13.45 11.60 6.83
C TRP A 146 -14.75 10.88 7.15
N PHE A 147 -15.01 10.59 8.42
CA PHE A 147 -16.28 10.01 8.89
C PHE A 147 -16.81 10.74 10.11
#